data_7c641512f483af27201a3765689e28ca
#
_entry.id   7c641512f483af27201a3765689e28ca
#
_cell.length_a   1.000
_cell.length_b   1.000
_cell.length_c   1.000
_cell.angle_alpha   90.00
_cell.angle_beta   90.00
_cell.angle_gamma   90.00
#
_symmetry.space_group_name_H-M   'P 1'
#
loop_
_entity.id
_entity.type
_entity.pdbx_description
1 polymer ?
#
loop_
_entity_poly.entity_id
_entity_poly.type
_entity_poly.pdbx_seq_one_letter_code
_entity_poly.pdbx_strand_id
1 'polypeptide(L)'
;VYERLELGKKILNRMLKFGMMPIQQGFGGHMPANIKEKFPKAKISISNSWCRFPKCAIIDPTEKLFSEIGGAFYKNLERLMGAYHRYATDPFHENNPPKKSRFYLRKVGKKIEKIMTDFDKDAVWIMQAWSLRKQIVKGIHRERLLILDIDGTKHKQNKNFWGYDFIVGNLHNFGGRTALQGDISSFSHNLFGTLTNNGVSNCLGSGLFPEGIGQNPLVYDLFY
;
A
#
# COMPACT_ATOMS: atom_id res chain seq x y z
N VAL A 1 -0.51 9.47 22.44
CA VAL A 1 0.35 9.38 21.24
C VAL A 1 1.66 8.69 21.57
N TYR A 2 2.41 9.13 22.59
CA TYR A 2 3.73 8.56 22.93
C TYR A 2 3.68 7.08 23.29
N GLU A 3 2.71 6.63 24.09
CA GLU A 3 2.54 5.22 24.45
C GLU A 3 2.37 4.32 23.22
N ARG A 4 1.57 4.78 22.22
CA ARG A 4 1.39 4.06 20.96
C ARG A 4 2.66 4.02 20.11
N LEU A 5 3.45 5.08 20.15
CA LEU A 5 4.75 5.11 19.48
C LEU A 5 5.70 4.08 20.09
N GLU A 6 5.81 4.04 21.41
CA GLU A 6 6.66 3.07 22.11
C GLU A 6 6.19 1.62 21.89
N LEU A 7 4.87 1.41 21.87
CA LEU A 7 4.32 0.10 21.51
C LEU A 7 4.68 -0.27 20.06
N GLY A 8 4.54 0.66 19.13
CA GLY A 8 4.92 0.45 17.73
C GLY A 8 6.39 0.06 17.57
N LYS A 9 7.30 0.71 18.28
CA LYS A 9 8.73 0.34 18.30
C LYS A 9 8.96 -1.08 18.84
N LYS A 10 8.26 -1.47 19.92
CA LYS A 10 8.34 -2.82 20.46
C LYS A 10 7.85 -3.87 19.45
N ILE A 11 6.75 -3.58 18.73
CA ILE A 11 6.21 -4.46 17.69
C ILE A 11 7.24 -4.62 16.56
N LEU A 12 7.77 -3.51 16.02
CA LEU A 12 8.79 -3.55 14.97
C LEU A 12 10.01 -4.37 15.38
N ASN A 13 10.54 -4.13 16.58
CA ASN A 13 11.66 -4.90 17.11
C ASN A 13 11.34 -6.40 17.23
N ARG A 14 10.10 -6.74 17.61
CA ARG A 14 9.66 -8.14 17.68
C ARG A 14 9.57 -8.77 16.29
N MET A 15 9.01 -8.07 15.32
CA MET A 15 8.96 -8.53 13.93
C MET A 15 10.35 -8.83 13.38
N LEU A 16 11.31 -7.93 13.57
CA LEU A 16 12.70 -8.12 13.15
C LEU A 16 13.35 -9.36 13.78
N LYS A 17 13.10 -9.60 15.08
CA LYS A 17 13.58 -10.81 15.76
C LYS A 17 13.03 -12.11 15.19
N PHE A 18 11.86 -12.07 14.55
CA PHE A 18 11.29 -13.20 13.82
C PHE A 18 11.74 -13.27 12.35
N GLY A 19 12.68 -12.43 11.91
CA GLY A 19 13.11 -12.37 10.52
C GLY A 19 12.09 -11.75 9.57
N MET A 20 11.07 -11.08 10.11
CA MET A 20 10.06 -10.40 9.30
C MET A 20 10.60 -9.08 8.75
N MET A 21 10.12 -8.68 7.60
CA MET A 21 10.40 -7.37 7.00
C MET A 21 9.22 -6.43 7.24
N PRO A 22 9.32 -5.45 8.16
CA PRO A 22 8.25 -4.52 8.43
C PRO A 22 7.91 -3.66 7.22
N ILE A 23 6.61 -3.41 7.02
CA ILE A 23 6.12 -2.44 6.04
C ILE A 23 5.62 -1.23 6.82
N GLN A 24 6.16 -0.06 6.49
CA GLN A 24 5.80 1.21 7.10
C GLN A 24 4.82 1.99 6.23
N GLN A 25 4.14 2.96 6.82
CA GLN A 25 3.29 3.88 6.07
C GLN A 25 4.14 4.73 5.12
N GLY A 26 3.76 4.76 3.85
CA GLY A 26 4.30 5.66 2.84
C GLY A 26 3.45 6.93 2.69
N PHE A 27 4.02 7.97 2.06
CA PHE A 27 3.33 9.22 1.83
C PHE A 27 2.62 9.23 0.47
N GLY A 28 1.28 9.22 0.50
CA GLY A 28 0.41 9.26 -0.68
C GLY A 28 -0.23 10.62 -0.98
N GLY A 29 0.11 11.66 -0.19
CA GLY A 29 -0.44 13.01 -0.35
C GLY A 29 -1.68 13.32 0.49
N HIS A 30 -2.17 12.37 1.29
CA HIS A 30 -3.30 12.59 2.19
C HIS A 30 -2.89 13.44 3.41
N MET A 31 -3.64 14.48 3.65
CA MET A 31 -3.39 15.49 4.70
C MET A 31 -4.70 15.94 5.36
N PRO A 32 -4.64 16.52 6.54
CA PRO A 32 -5.81 17.20 7.14
C PRO A 32 -6.38 18.25 6.19
N ALA A 33 -7.70 18.40 6.14
CA ALA A 33 -8.38 19.28 5.17
C ALA A 33 -7.94 20.76 5.26
N ASN A 34 -7.58 21.24 6.46
CA ASN A 34 -7.14 22.61 6.71
C ASN A 34 -5.75 22.94 6.10
N ILE A 35 -5.02 21.98 5.57
CA ILE A 35 -3.74 22.24 4.89
C ILE A 35 -3.92 23.22 3.71
N LYS A 36 -5.11 23.24 3.10
CA LYS A 36 -5.44 24.13 1.99
C LYS A 36 -5.42 25.61 2.41
N GLU A 37 -5.75 25.90 3.66
CA GLU A 37 -5.70 27.27 4.22
C GLU A 37 -4.25 27.77 4.32
N LYS A 38 -3.31 26.88 4.69
CA LYS A 38 -1.88 27.20 4.74
C LYS A 38 -1.22 27.35 3.37
N PHE A 39 -1.73 26.59 2.38
CA PHE A 39 -1.17 26.56 1.02
C PHE A 39 -2.25 26.81 -0.04
N PRO A 40 -2.87 27.99 -0.07
CA PRO A 40 -4.03 28.29 -0.93
C PRO A 40 -3.72 28.20 -2.43
N LYS A 41 -2.45 28.42 -2.81
CA LYS A 41 -1.99 28.34 -4.22
C LYS A 41 -1.62 26.92 -4.68
N ALA A 42 -1.51 25.95 -3.75
CA ALA A 42 -1.18 24.59 -4.12
C ALA A 42 -2.40 23.85 -4.70
N LYS A 43 -2.14 22.91 -5.62
CA LYS A 43 -3.18 22.02 -6.18
C LYS A 43 -3.53 20.94 -5.15
N ILE A 44 -4.55 21.23 -4.37
CA ILE A 44 -5.06 20.37 -3.33
C ILE A 44 -6.53 20.09 -3.62
N SER A 45 -6.89 18.82 -3.76
CA SER A 45 -8.28 18.36 -3.81
C SER A 45 -8.76 17.98 -2.42
N ILE A 46 -10.06 18.11 -2.18
CA ILE A 46 -10.70 17.65 -0.94
C ILE A 46 -11.47 16.38 -1.27
N SER A 47 -11.22 15.32 -0.51
CA SER A 47 -11.95 14.06 -0.65
C SER A 47 -13.39 14.19 -0.17
N ASN A 48 -14.24 13.22 -0.53
CA ASN A 48 -15.51 13.03 0.16
C ASN A 48 -15.27 12.50 1.59
N SER A 49 -16.28 12.66 2.45
CA SER A 49 -16.31 11.93 3.72
C SER A 49 -16.45 10.43 3.45
N TRP A 50 -15.78 9.59 4.23
CA TRP A 50 -15.78 8.14 4.08
C TRP A 50 -16.03 7.46 5.41
N CYS A 51 -17.00 6.54 5.50
CA CYS A 51 -17.30 5.78 6.72
C CYS A 51 -17.38 6.65 7.99
N ARG A 52 -18.01 7.81 7.94
CA ARG A 52 -18.10 8.82 9.02
C ARG A 52 -16.78 9.53 9.36
N PHE A 53 -15.69 9.23 8.69
CA PHE A 53 -14.46 10.02 8.82
C PHE A 53 -14.60 11.36 8.09
N PRO A 54 -13.97 12.42 8.61
CA PRO A 54 -14.01 13.74 7.99
C PRO A 54 -13.32 13.72 6.63
N LYS A 55 -13.63 14.72 5.82
CA LYS A 55 -12.93 14.96 4.56
C LYS A 55 -11.44 15.15 4.81
N CYS A 56 -10.61 14.67 3.91
CA CYS A 56 -9.18 14.93 3.91
C CYS A 56 -8.75 15.70 2.66
N ALA A 57 -7.62 16.36 2.75
CA ALA A 57 -6.96 16.97 1.60
C ALA A 57 -6.07 15.94 0.91
N ILE A 58 -5.98 16.02 -0.42
CA ILE A 58 -5.05 15.24 -1.24
C ILE A 58 -4.22 16.23 -2.06
N ILE A 59 -2.93 16.29 -1.76
CA ILE A 59 -1.99 17.13 -2.52
C ILE A 59 -1.67 16.42 -3.83
N ASP A 60 -1.74 17.15 -4.95
CA ASP A 60 -1.36 16.59 -6.26
C ASP A 60 0.12 16.14 -6.21
N PRO A 61 0.42 14.85 -6.46
CA PRO A 61 1.80 14.35 -6.40
C PRO A 61 2.77 15.05 -7.39
N THR A 62 2.26 15.77 -8.36
CA THR A 62 3.09 16.53 -9.32
C THR A 62 3.50 17.92 -8.82
N GLU A 63 2.99 18.36 -7.69
CA GLU A 63 3.33 19.65 -7.07
C GLU A 63 4.65 19.59 -6.28
N LYS A 64 5.33 20.72 -6.20
CA LYS A 64 6.55 20.86 -5.39
C LYS A 64 6.28 20.62 -3.91
N LEU A 65 5.16 21.14 -3.42
CA LEU A 65 4.70 20.97 -2.05
C LEU A 65 4.57 19.49 -1.64
N PHE A 66 4.14 18.61 -2.56
CA PHE A 66 4.07 17.17 -2.32
C PHE A 66 5.45 16.60 -1.96
N SER A 67 6.48 16.98 -2.71
CA SER A 67 7.85 16.51 -2.44
C SER A 67 8.42 17.08 -1.14
N GLU A 68 8.13 18.33 -0.82
CA GLU A 68 8.57 18.98 0.41
C GLU A 68 7.95 18.32 1.65
N ILE A 69 6.64 18.12 1.65
CA ILE A 69 5.93 17.48 2.77
C ILE A 69 6.29 16.00 2.85
N GLY A 70 6.36 15.28 1.71
CA GLY A 70 6.76 13.89 1.67
C GLY A 70 8.17 13.65 2.21
N GLY A 71 9.13 14.50 1.85
CA GLY A 71 10.47 14.45 2.40
C GLY A 71 10.51 14.70 3.92
N ALA A 72 9.71 15.65 4.41
CA ALA A 72 9.58 15.89 5.85
C ALA A 72 8.91 14.71 6.57
N PHE A 73 7.90 14.08 5.92
CA PHE A 73 7.24 12.89 6.45
C PHE A 73 8.23 11.75 6.65
N TYR A 74 9.02 11.38 5.63
CA TYR A 74 9.96 10.28 5.72
C TYR A 74 11.08 10.53 6.74
N LYS A 75 11.63 11.75 6.81
CA LYS A 75 12.62 12.13 7.83
C LYS A 75 12.08 11.97 9.26
N ASN A 76 10.81 12.34 9.48
CA ASN A 76 10.19 12.17 10.80
C ASN A 76 9.84 10.70 11.08
N LEU A 77 9.44 9.94 10.07
CA LEU A 77 9.20 8.50 10.20
C LEU A 77 10.47 7.78 10.66
N GLU A 78 11.60 8.03 10.00
CA GLU A 78 12.90 7.48 10.37
C GLU A 78 13.30 7.86 11.80
N ARG A 79 13.21 9.14 12.12
CA ARG A 79 13.55 9.64 13.47
C ARG A 79 12.71 9.00 14.58
N LEU A 80 11.44 8.71 14.31
CA LEU A 80 10.49 8.17 15.29
C LEU A 80 10.49 6.65 15.35
N MET A 81 10.62 5.96 14.21
CA MET A 81 10.37 4.53 14.08
C MET A 81 11.52 3.75 13.43
N GLY A 82 12.51 4.43 12.87
CA GLY A 82 13.52 3.81 11.99
C GLY A 82 13.05 3.69 10.54
N ALA A 83 13.95 3.27 9.64
CA ALA A 83 13.66 3.01 8.22
C ALA A 83 13.82 1.51 7.93
N TYR A 84 12.83 0.91 7.25
CA TYR A 84 12.79 -0.54 6.96
C TYR A 84 12.62 -0.84 5.47
N HIS A 85 12.89 0.10 4.62
CA HIS A 85 12.97 -0.01 3.16
C HIS A 85 11.66 -0.40 2.45
N ARG A 86 10.55 -0.55 3.17
CA ARG A 86 9.26 -0.94 2.59
C ARG A 86 8.17 0.01 3.06
N TYR A 87 7.56 0.70 2.07
CA TYR A 87 6.60 1.78 2.37
C TYR A 87 5.29 1.55 1.61
N ALA A 88 4.19 1.42 2.35
CA ALA A 88 2.87 1.17 1.78
C ALA A 88 2.10 2.47 1.59
N THR A 89 1.64 2.72 0.37
CA THR A 89 0.68 3.79 0.09
C THR A 89 -0.07 3.52 -1.20
N ASP A 90 -1.35 3.89 -1.23
CA ASP A 90 -2.23 3.75 -2.39
C ASP A 90 -2.70 5.15 -2.81
N PRO A 91 -2.14 5.72 -3.88
CA PRO A 91 -2.50 7.06 -4.32
C PRO A 91 -3.94 7.08 -4.85
N PHE A 92 -4.71 8.07 -4.43
CA PHE A 92 -6.12 8.21 -4.80
C PHE A 92 -6.97 6.99 -4.42
N HIS A 93 -6.66 6.35 -3.30
CA HIS A 93 -7.45 5.24 -2.78
C HIS A 93 -8.92 5.65 -2.63
N GLU A 94 -9.84 4.90 -3.27
CA GLU A 94 -11.28 5.19 -3.33
C GLU A 94 -11.65 6.62 -3.80
N ASN A 95 -10.68 7.37 -4.32
CA ASN A 95 -10.87 8.70 -4.87
C ASN A 95 -10.49 8.75 -6.36
N ASN A 96 -11.06 9.73 -7.08
CA ASN A 96 -10.65 9.97 -8.45
C ASN A 96 -9.40 10.87 -8.48
N PRO A 97 -8.42 10.55 -9.33
CA PRO A 97 -7.31 11.45 -9.57
C PRO A 97 -7.83 12.71 -10.28
N PRO A 98 -7.22 13.90 -10.05
CA PRO A 98 -7.65 15.14 -10.69
C PRO A 98 -7.54 15.12 -12.21
N LYS A 99 -6.71 14.24 -12.76
CA LYS A 99 -6.55 14.03 -14.21
C LYS A 99 -6.44 12.54 -14.51
N LYS A 100 -7.13 12.08 -15.56
CA LYS A 100 -7.14 10.65 -15.97
C LYS A 100 -6.17 10.35 -17.11
N SER A 101 -5.43 11.35 -17.64
CA SER A 101 -4.50 11.13 -18.75
C SER A 101 -3.36 10.18 -18.35
N ARG A 102 -2.95 9.33 -19.30
CA ARG A 102 -1.86 8.35 -19.07
C ARG A 102 -0.54 9.02 -18.66
N PHE A 103 -0.26 10.19 -19.22
CA PHE A 103 0.97 10.93 -18.91
C PHE A 103 0.98 11.46 -17.47
N TYR A 104 -0.15 12.02 -17.03
CA TYR A 104 -0.32 12.48 -15.66
C TYR A 104 -0.18 11.32 -14.68
N LEU A 105 -0.90 10.21 -14.89
CA LEU A 105 -0.87 9.06 -13.98
C LEU A 105 0.53 8.42 -13.90
N ARG A 106 1.26 8.33 -15.02
CA ARG A 106 2.67 7.88 -15.00
C ARG A 106 3.57 8.85 -14.23
N LYS A 107 3.34 10.16 -14.39
CA LYS A 107 4.08 11.18 -13.64
C LYS A 107 3.83 11.06 -12.14
N VAL A 108 2.59 10.74 -11.74
CA VAL A 108 2.24 10.46 -10.33
C VAL A 108 3.07 9.29 -9.79
N GLY A 109 3.09 8.15 -10.48
CA GLY A 109 3.91 6.99 -10.08
C GLY A 109 5.38 7.38 -9.88
N LYS A 110 5.99 8.00 -10.91
CA LYS A 110 7.38 8.48 -10.84
C LYS A 110 7.67 9.43 -9.67
N LYS A 111 6.72 10.31 -9.35
CA LYS A 111 6.91 11.31 -8.29
C LYS A 111 6.83 10.70 -6.90
N ILE A 112 5.91 9.76 -6.67
CA ILE A 112 5.79 9.04 -5.40
C ILE A 112 6.99 8.14 -5.19
N GLU A 113 7.38 7.36 -6.18
CA GLU A 113 8.61 6.57 -6.15
C GLU A 113 9.83 7.43 -5.82
N LYS A 114 9.95 8.57 -6.53
CA LYS A 114 11.11 9.46 -6.35
C LYS A 114 11.26 9.97 -4.92
N ILE A 115 10.19 10.39 -4.25
CA ILE A 115 10.30 10.86 -2.86
C ILE A 115 10.67 9.74 -1.89
N MET A 116 10.26 8.48 -2.17
CA MET A 116 10.69 7.32 -1.40
C MET A 116 12.19 7.06 -1.60
N THR A 117 12.64 7.04 -2.86
CA THR A 117 14.04 6.72 -3.21
C THR A 117 15.01 7.87 -2.93
N ASP A 118 14.56 9.13 -2.94
CA ASP A 118 15.37 10.27 -2.49
C ASP A 118 15.65 10.20 -0.99
N PHE A 119 14.74 9.64 -0.22
CA PHE A 119 14.90 9.40 1.21
C PHE A 119 15.67 8.11 1.50
N ASP A 120 15.31 7.01 0.85
CA ASP A 120 15.81 5.68 1.10
C ASP A 120 16.13 5.00 -0.26
N LYS A 121 17.42 4.85 -0.56
CA LYS A 121 17.87 4.29 -1.84
C LYS A 121 17.38 2.86 -2.08
N ASP A 122 17.10 2.12 -1.01
CA ASP A 122 16.62 0.73 -1.05
C ASP A 122 15.09 0.62 -0.92
N ALA A 123 14.38 1.76 -0.99
CA ALA A 123 12.94 1.80 -0.88
C ALA A 123 12.24 0.92 -1.91
N VAL A 124 11.31 0.11 -1.42
CA VAL A 124 10.34 -0.64 -2.22
C VAL A 124 8.94 -0.15 -1.85
N TRP A 125 8.21 0.28 -2.86
CA TRP A 125 6.82 0.69 -2.71
C TRP A 125 5.91 -0.53 -2.65
N ILE A 126 5.13 -0.63 -1.58
CA ILE A 126 4.11 -1.68 -1.43
C ILE A 126 2.76 -1.08 -1.79
N MET A 127 2.06 -1.69 -2.75
CA MET A 127 0.79 -1.18 -3.28
C MET A 127 -0.27 -2.28 -3.25
N GLN A 128 -1.47 -1.97 -2.74
CA GLN A 128 -2.59 -2.90 -2.80
C GLN A 128 -3.21 -2.91 -4.21
N ALA A 129 -3.62 -4.09 -4.68
CA ALA A 129 -4.29 -4.24 -5.97
C ALA A 129 -5.72 -3.69 -5.98
N TRP A 130 -6.28 -3.34 -4.85
CA TRP A 130 -7.67 -2.87 -4.68
C TRP A 130 -8.01 -1.68 -5.58
N SER A 131 -7.22 -0.62 -5.51
CA SER A 131 -7.40 0.59 -6.32
C SER A 131 -6.30 0.82 -7.36
N LEU A 132 -5.67 -0.26 -7.79
CA LEU A 132 -4.53 -0.24 -8.70
C LEU A 132 -4.87 0.42 -10.04
N ARG A 133 -4.03 1.33 -10.46
CA ARG A 133 -4.13 1.98 -11.78
C ARG A 133 -2.91 1.67 -12.64
N LYS A 134 -3.12 0.90 -13.70
CA LYS A 134 -2.06 0.49 -14.65
C LYS A 134 -1.10 1.61 -15.04
N GLN A 135 -1.61 2.83 -15.25
CA GLN A 135 -0.75 3.92 -15.71
C GLN A 135 0.12 4.51 -14.59
N ILE A 136 -0.31 4.43 -13.33
CA ILE A 136 0.53 4.76 -12.17
C ILE A 136 1.65 3.72 -12.06
N VAL A 137 1.29 2.44 -12.04
CA VAL A 137 2.24 1.32 -11.99
C VAL A 137 3.30 1.43 -13.10
N LYS A 138 2.90 1.69 -14.33
CA LYS A 138 3.83 1.89 -15.45
C LYS A 138 4.74 3.12 -15.34
N GLY A 139 4.56 3.94 -14.36
CA GLY A 139 5.45 5.04 -14.01
C GLY A 139 6.56 4.68 -13.03
N ILE A 140 6.55 3.46 -12.47
CA ILE A 140 7.41 2.97 -11.39
C ILE A 140 8.41 1.96 -11.97
N HIS A 141 9.65 1.93 -11.47
CA HIS A 141 10.62 0.90 -11.83
C HIS A 141 10.18 -0.45 -11.25
N ARG A 142 10.37 -1.53 -11.99
CA ARG A 142 9.85 -2.86 -11.61
C ARG A 142 10.38 -3.33 -10.27
N GLU A 143 11.66 -3.19 -10.05
CA GLU A 143 12.37 -3.58 -8.83
C GLU A 143 12.00 -2.73 -7.60
N ARG A 144 11.22 -1.66 -7.81
CA ARG A 144 10.79 -0.73 -6.76
C ARG A 144 9.33 -0.88 -6.35
N LEU A 145 8.63 -1.87 -6.89
CA LEU A 145 7.21 -2.06 -6.61
C LEU A 145 6.91 -3.53 -6.30
N LEU A 146 6.23 -3.77 -5.19
CA LEU A 146 5.61 -5.03 -4.85
C LEU A 146 4.10 -4.82 -4.70
N ILE A 147 3.32 -5.60 -5.43
CA ILE A 147 1.85 -5.49 -5.43
C ILE A 147 1.26 -6.58 -4.52
N LEU A 148 0.35 -6.19 -3.64
CA LEU A 148 -0.41 -7.11 -2.80
C LEU A 148 -1.76 -7.39 -3.45
N ASP A 149 -1.93 -8.60 -4.01
CA ASP A 149 -3.21 -9.07 -4.54
C ASP A 149 -4.09 -9.61 -3.41
N ILE A 150 -4.63 -8.67 -2.64
CA ILE A 150 -5.37 -8.98 -1.42
C ILE A 150 -6.67 -9.76 -1.66
N ASP A 151 -7.22 -9.69 -2.87
CA ASP A 151 -8.40 -10.48 -3.29
C ASP A 151 -8.02 -11.85 -3.89
N GLY A 152 -6.74 -12.09 -4.19
CA GLY A 152 -6.25 -13.30 -4.82
C GLY A 152 -6.68 -13.51 -6.28
N THR A 153 -7.34 -12.52 -6.88
CA THR A 153 -7.92 -12.64 -8.23
C THR A 153 -7.52 -11.52 -9.19
N LYS A 154 -7.01 -10.41 -8.68
CA LYS A 154 -6.69 -9.22 -9.48
C LYS A 154 -5.53 -9.44 -10.44
N HIS A 155 -4.59 -10.30 -10.11
CA HIS A 155 -3.48 -10.67 -11.00
C HIS A 155 -4.00 -11.24 -12.33
N LYS A 156 -5.02 -12.12 -12.30
CA LYS A 156 -5.65 -12.70 -13.51
C LYS A 156 -6.26 -11.59 -14.40
N GLN A 157 -6.97 -10.65 -13.79
CA GLN A 157 -7.60 -9.52 -14.48
C GLN A 157 -6.58 -8.52 -15.04
N ASN A 158 -5.39 -8.43 -14.44
CA ASN A 158 -4.34 -7.48 -14.77
C ASN A 158 -3.13 -8.10 -15.48
N LYS A 159 -3.27 -9.27 -16.11
CA LYS A 159 -2.19 -9.95 -16.84
C LYS A 159 -0.93 -10.12 -15.99
N ASN A 160 -1.09 -10.73 -14.82
CA ASN A 160 -0.05 -10.89 -13.79
C ASN A 160 0.68 -9.57 -13.48
N PHE A 161 -0.12 -8.51 -13.30
CA PHE A 161 0.35 -7.14 -13.03
C PHE A 161 1.41 -6.64 -14.02
N TRP A 162 1.29 -7.05 -15.27
CA TRP A 162 2.19 -6.63 -16.38
C TRP A 162 3.68 -6.94 -16.12
N GLY A 163 3.95 -7.97 -15.32
CA GLY A 163 5.30 -8.44 -14.97
C GLY A 163 5.92 -7.75 -13.75
N TYR A 164 5.17 -6.95 -12.99
CA TYR A 164 5.60 -6.48 -11.67
C TYR A 164 5.42 -7.58 -10.64
N ASP A 165 6.32 -7.63 -9.67
CA ASP A 165 6.27 -8.61 -8.60
C ASP A 165 5.02 -8.44 -7.74
N PHE A 166 4.46 -9.57 -7.30
CA PHE A 166 3.27 -9.55 -6.46
C PHE A 166 3.23 -10.71 -5.47
N ILE A 167 2.43 -10.52 -4.42
CA ILE A 167 2.05 -11.56 -3.48
C ILE A 167 0.56 -11.81 -3.67
N VAL A 168 0.18 -13.07 -3.87
CA VAL A 168 -1.23 -13.48 -3.95
C VAL A 168 -1.75 -13.83 -2.56
N GLY A 169 -2.97 -13.45 -2.26
CA GLY A 169 -3.49 -13.78 -0.94
C GLY A 169 -4.98 -13.62 -0.77
N ASN A 170 -5.40 -13.45 0.46
CA ASN A 170 -6.81 -13.31 0.79
C ASN A 170 -7.04 -12.31 1.93
N LEU A 171 -8.04 -11.48 1.72
CA LEU A 171 -8.62 -10.59 2.72
C LEU A 171 -9.68 -11.37 3.51
N HIS A 172 -9.24 -12.14 4.51
CA HIS A 172 -10.11 -13.06 5.26
C HIS A 172 -10.85 -12.40 6.43
N ASN A 173 -10.43 -11.21 6.84
CA ASN A 173 -11.03 -10.43 7.91
C ASN A 173 -11.29 -9.02 7.38
N PHE A 174 -12.54 -8.73 7.09
CA PHE A 174 -12.96 -7.47 6.48
C PHE A 174 -13.73 -6.61 7.49
N GLY A 175 -13.31 -5.36 7.66
CA GLY A 175 -13.95 -4.41 8.56
C GLY A 175 -13.92 -4.85 10.04
N GLY A 176 -12.86 -5.57 10.46
CA GLY A 176 -12.72 -6.08 11.83
C GLY A 176 -13.63 -7.24 12.20
N ARG A 177 -14.33 -7.84 11.24
CA ARG A 177 -15.15 -9.03 11.46
C ARG A 177 -14.28 -10.27 11.53
N THR A 178 -14.49 -11.11 12.55
CA THR A 178 -13.76 -12.38 12.71
C THR A 178 -14.41 -13.54 11.96
N ALA A 179 -15.58 -13.32 11.36
CA ALA A 179 -16.24 -14.32 10.52
C ALA A 179 -15.42 -14.57 9.26
N LEU A 180 -15.40 -15.82 8.81
CA LEU A 180 -14.77 -16.20 7.56
C LEU A 180 -15.40 -15.47 6.38
N GLN A 181 -14.60 -14.80 5.59
CA GLN A 181 -14.98 -14.15 4.34
C GLN A 181 -14.53 -15.03 3.17
N GLY A 182 -15.46 -15.26 2.24
CA GLY A 182 -15.18 -16.03 1.03
C GLY A 182 -15.34 -17.53 1.19
N ASP A 183 -15.05 -18.25 0.10
CA ASP A 183 -15.13 -19.69 0.02
C ASP A 183 -13.74 -20.30 0.32
N ILE A 184 -13.65 -21.03 1.43
CA ILE A 184 -12.40 -21.67 1.89
C ILE A 184 -11.84 -22.64 0.85
N SER A 185 -12.69 -23.34 0.10
CA SER A 185 -12.22 -24.30 -0.92
C SER A 185 -11.60 -23.60 -2.12
N SER A 186 -12.16 -22.45 -2.53
CA SER A 186 -11.58 -21.64 -3.60
C SER A 186 -10.28 -20.95 -3.19
N PHE A 187 -10.08 -20.78 -1.91
CA PHE A 187 -8.95 -20.11 -1.29
C PHE A 187 -7.64 -20.88 -1.52
N SER A 188 -7.59 -22.12 -1.08
CA SER A 188 -6.41 -22.99 -1.30
C SER A 188 -6.17 -23.24 -2.79
N HIS A 189 -7.23 -23.47 -3.57
CA HIS A 189 -7.14 -23.75 -5.01
C HIS A 189 -6.57 -22.58 -5.82
N ASN A 190 -7.04 -21.36 -5.55
CA ASN A 190 -6.54 -20.16 -6.23
C ASN A 190 -5.09 -19.86 -5.88
N LEU A 191 -4.73 -20.07 -4.63
CA LEU A 191 -3.39 -19.82 -4.12
C LEU A 191 -2.38 -20.82 -4.71
N PHE A 192 -2.61 -22.13 -4.49
CA PHE A 192 -1.74 -23.18 -5.01
C PHE A 192 -1.68 -23.16 -6.54
N GLY A 193 -2.82 -22.98 -7.23
CA GLY A 193 -2.84 -22.84 -8.67
C GLY A 193 -2.01 -21.67 -9.19
N THR A 194 -1.94 -20.57 -8.46
CA THR A 194 -1.11 -19.41 -8.84
C THR A 194 0.37 -19.67 -8.58
N LEU A 195 0.71 -20.22 -7.41
CA LEU A 195 2.11 -20.48 -7.03
C LEU A 195 2.75 -21.60 -7.84
N THR A 196 1.98 -22.62 -8.23
CA THR A 196 2.48 -23.78 -8.99
C THR A 196 2.41 -23.60 -10.50
N ASN A 197 1.76 -22.52 -10.98
CA ASN A 197 1.66 -22.25 -12.41
C ASN A 197 2.98 -21.70 -12.95
N ASN A 198 3.71 -22.51 -13.69
CA ASN A 198 5.00 -22.16 -14.30
C ASN A 198 4.96 -20.92 -15.23
N GLY A 199 3.77 -20.46 -15.62
CA GLY A 199 3.59 -19.22 -16.39
C GLY A 199 3.56 -17.92 -15.57
N VAL A 200 3.63 -17.99 -14.23
CA VAL A 200 3.53 -16.83 -13.32
C VAL A 200 4.83 -16.66 -12.53
N SER A 201 5.91 -16.31 -13.23
CA SER A 201 7.25 -16.19 -12.65
C SER A 201 7.43 -14.99 -11.68
N ASN A 202 6.51 -14.03 -11.71
CA ASN A 202 6.56 -12.82 -10.88
C ASN A 202 5.65 -12.86 -9.63
N CYS A 203 5.08 -14.02 -9.30
CA CYS A 203 4.43 -14.26 -8.01
C CYS A 203 5.50 -14.69 -7.00
N LEU A 204 5.80 -13.83 -6.00
CA LEU A 204 6.87 -14.09 -5.04
C LEU A 204 6.42 -14.93 -3.84
N GLY A 205 5.14 -15.13 -3.66
CA GLY A 205 4.60 -15.89 -2.55
C GLY A 205 3.13 -15.60 -2.29
N SER A 206 2.70 -16.03 -1.12
CA SER A 206 1.32 -15.91 -0.66
C SER A 206 1.22 -15.14 0.65
N GLY A 207 0.02 -14.65 0.97
CA GLY A 207 -0.21 -13.91 2.20
C GLY A 207 -1.65 -13.86 2.66
N LEU A 208 -1.83 -13.67 3.96
CA LEU A 208 -3.11 -13.35 4.57
C LEU A 208 -3.13 -11.85 4.90
N PHE A 209 -4.23 -11.19 4.56
CA PHE A 209 -4.40 -9.74 4.70
C PHE A 209 -5.58 -9.43 5.62
N PRO A 210 -5.40 -9.47 6.97
CA PRO A 210 -6.45 -9.12 7.90
C PRO A 210 -6.58 -7.60 8.05
N GLU A 211 -7.80 -7.07 8.09
CA GLU A 211 -8.05 -5.66 8.44
C GLU A 211 -8.16 -5.40 9.93
N GLY A 212 -8.39 -6.43 10.75
CA GLY A 212 -8.54 -6.31 12.19
C GLY A 212 -7.56 -7.20 12.96
N ILE A 213 -7.40 -6.93 14.26
CA ILE A 213 -6.53 -7.70 15.14
C ILE A 213 -7.18 -8.98 15.69
N GLY A 214 -8.53 -9.03 15.71
CA GLY A 214 -9.26 -10.25 16.07
C GLY A 214 -9.22 -11.24 14.91
N GLN A 215 -8.60 -12.40 15.11
CA GLN A 215 -8.36 -13.38 14.05
C GLN A 215 -9.05 -14.69 14.35
N ASN A 216 -9.42 -15.42 13.29
CA ASN A 216 -9.90 -16.80 13.38
C ASN A 216 -8.73 -17.74 13.10
N PRO A 217 -8.23 -18.52 14.09
CA PRO A 217 -7.09 -19.42 13.92
C PRO A 217 -7.26 -20.44 12.80
N LEU A 218 -8.50 -20.92 12.58
CA LEU A 218 -8.80 -21.90 11.53
C LEU A 218 -8.36 -21.43 10.13
N VAL A 219 -8.43 -20.12 9.85
CA VAL A 219 -7.98 -19.59 8.55
C VAL A 219 -6.48 -19.80 8.37
N TYR A 220 -5.72 -19.60 9.43
CA TYR A 220 -4.25 -19.77 9.39
C TYR A 220 -3.88 -21.24 9.23
N ASP A 221 -4.54 -22.14 9.98
CA ASP A 221 -4.31 -23.59 9.90
C ASP A 221 -4.66 -24.17 8.52
N LEU A 222 -5.65 -23.58 7.82
CA LEU A 222 -6.03 -24.01 6.48
C LEU A 222 -5.16 -23.39 5.36
N PHE A 223 -4.45 -22.32 5.68
CA PHE A 223 -3.64 -21.59 4.70
C PHE A 223 -2.21 -22.11 4.64
N TYR A 224 -1.69 -22.64 5.73
CA TYR A 224 -0.33 -23.16 5.88
C TYR A 224 -0.31 -24.68 6.09
#